data_8b582c439834de8bcc3a92aa90719492
#
_entry.id   8b582c439834de8bcc3a92aa90719492
#
_cell.length_a   1.000
_cell.length_b   1.000
_cell.length_c   1.000
_cell.angle_alpha   90.00
_cell.angle_beta   90.00
_cell.angle_gamma   90.00
#
_symmetry.space_group_name_H-M   'P 1'
#
loop_
_entity.id
_entity.type
_entity.pdbx_description
1 polymer ?
#
loop_
_entity_poly.entity_id
_entity_poly.type
_entity_poly.pdbx_seq_one_letter_code
_entity_poly.pdbx_strand_id
1 'polypeptide(L)'
;MKMMSVIAVTPKEGAVDEITNLIVQSREDGVEGLNVYSIVHTRDEQLLVINEWNSIDAFMDYVNGPHNMIEVIEHLCVRLDEENVCKAYSGAIIHQEISD
;
A
#
# COMPACT_ATOMS: atom_id res chain seq x y z
N MET A 1 -18.22 0.46 -7.25
CA MET A 1 -17.30 1.41 -7.90
C MET A 1 -15.88 1.08 -7.46
N LYS A 2 -14.99 0.90 -8.40
CA LYS A 2 -13.58 0.65 -8.10
C LYS A 2 -12.92 1.90 -7.54
N MET A 3 -11.96 1.70 -6.67
CA MET A 3 -11.16 2.78 -6.15
C MET A 3 -9.68 2.42 -6.14
N MET A 4 -8.83 3.41 -5.97
CA MET A 4 -7.40 3.23 -5.87
C MET A 4 -6.88 3.87 -4.59
N SER A 5 -5.92 3.21 -3.96
CA SER A 5 -5.18 3.80 -2.85
C SER A 5 -3.69 3.76 -3.16
N VAL A 6 -2.98 4.81 -2.75
CA VAL A 6 -1.53 4.89 -2.89
C VAL A 6 -0.95 5.21 -1.53
N ILE A 7 -0.03 4.38 -1.07
CA ILE A 7 0.64 4.58 0.20
C ILE A 7 2.12 4.79 -0.09
N ALA A 8 2.68 5.90 0.40
CA ALA A 8 4.09 6.23 0.23
C ALA A 8 4.80 6.15 1.57
N VAL A 9 5.87 5.35 1.63
CA VAL A 9 6.71 5.23 2.82
C VAL A 9 8.16 5.53 2.45
N THR A 10 8.94 5.98 3.43
CA THR A 10 10.38 6.16 3.27
C THR A 10 11.08 5.03 4.02
N PRO A 11 11.68 4.06 3.31
CA PRO A 11 12.39 2.97 3.97
C PRO A 11 13.59 3.46 4.76
N LYS A 12 13.88 2.82 5.87
CA LYS A 12 15.18 2.97 6.54
C LYS A 12 16.25 2.43 5.61
N GLU A 13 17.48 2.85 5.79
CA GLU A 13 18.60 2.41 4.95
C GLU A 13 18.68 0.89 4.88
N GLY A 14 18.73 0.36 3.66
CA GLY A 14 18.84 -1.07 3.41
C GLY A 14 17.56 -1.87 3.61
N ALA A 15 16.42 -1.23 3.88
CA ALA A 15 15.20 -1.93 4.23
C ALA A 15 14.24 -2.20 3.06
N VAL A 16 14.55 -1.75 1.84
CA VAL A 16 13.64 -1.86 0.69
C VAL A 16 13.19 -3.29 0.43
N ASP A 17 14.15 -4.22 0.36
CA ASP A 17 13.82 -5.62 0.04
C ASP A 17 13.01 -6.27 1.15
N GLU A 18 13.36 -6.00 2.41
CA GLU A 18 12.64 -6.57 3.54
C GLU A 18 11.20 -6.06 3.60
N ILE A 19 11.00 -4.75 3.40
CA ILE A 19 9.65 -4.16 3.35
C ILE A 19 8.85 -4.81 2.22
N THR A 20 9.43 -4.90 1.02
CA THR A 20 8.76 -5.50 -0.14
C THR A 20 8.34 -6.94 0.16
N ASN A 21 9.25 -7.73 0.72
CA ASN A 21 8.97 -9.13 1.06
C ASN A 21 7.86 -9.26 2.10
N LEU A 22 7.87 -8.41 3.12
CA LEU A 22 6.83 -8.43 4.16
C LEU A 22 5.45 -8.09 3.59
N ILE A 23 5.38 -7.11 2.69
CA ILE A 23 4.11 -6.76 2.04
C ILE A 23 3.60 -7.93 1.21
N VAL A 24 4.45 -8.52 0.39
CA VAL A 24 4.08 -9.66 -0.45
C VAL A 24 3.61 -10.83 0.40
N GLN A 25 4.36 -11.18 1.46
CA GLN A 25 3.98 -12.26 2.36
C GLN A 25 2.65 -12.01 3.06
N SER A 26 2.40 -10.77 3.46
CA SER A 26 1.14 -10.43 4.15
C SER A 26 -0.09 -10.60 3.25
N ARG A 27 0.12 -10.70 1.95
CA ARG A 27 -0.95 -10.80 0.94
C ARG A 27 -0.97 -12.13 0.19
N GLU A 28 -0.16 -13.09 0.59
CA GLU A 28 -0.07 -14.40 -0.10
C GLU A 28 -1.41 -15.14 -0.17
N ASP A 29 -2.19 -15.07 0.90
CA ASP A 29 -3.50 -15.73 0.96
C ASP A 29 -4.60 -14.91 0.28
N GLY A 30 -4.22 -13.81 -0.34
CA GLY A 30 -5.15 -12.88 -0.95
C GLY A 30 -5.70 -11.87 0.04
N VAL A 31 -6.21 -10.78 -0.50
CA VAL A 31 -6.91 -9.74 0.27
C VAL A 31 -8.24 -9.52 -0.42
N GLU A 32 -9.33 -9.73 0.32
CA GLU A 32 -10.66 -9.62 -0.23
C GLU A 32 -10.89 -8.24 -0.84
N GLY A 33 -11.33 -8.22 -2.09
CA GLY A 33 -11.63 -6.99 -2.82
C GLY A 33 -10.43 -6.28 -3.42
N LEU A 34 -9.22 -6.77 -3.20
CA LEU A 34 -8.01 -6.21 -3.82
C LEU A 34 -7.82 -6.86 -5.19
N ASN A 35 -7.92 -6.07 -6.26
CA ASN A 35 -7.81 -6.58 -7.63
C ASN A 35 -6.36 -6.73 -8.09
N VAL A 36 -5.58 -5.70 -7.84
CA VAL A 36 -4.18 -5.66 -8.26
C VAL A 36 -3.42 -4.70 -7.36
N TYR A 37 -2.15 -4.98 -7.14
CA TYR A 37 -1.28 -4.01 -6.46
C TYR A 37 0.10 -4.02 -7.08
N SER A 38 0.80 -2.90 -6.94
CA SER A 38 2.17 -2.73 -7.40
C SER A 38 2.99 -2.07 -6.31
N ILE A 39 4.23 -2.47 -6.21
CA ILE A 39 5.20 -1.83 -5.30
C ILE A 39 6.24 -1.16 -6.18
N VAL A 40 6.40 0.16 -6.04
CA VAL A 40 7.28 0.97 -6.87
C VAL A 40 8.35 1.61 -5.99
N HIS A 41 9.62 1.40 -6.37
CA HIS A 41 10.75 2.06 -5.72
C HIS A 41 11.05 3.33 -6.52
N THR A 42 10.81 4.48 -5.93
CA THR A 42 10.99 5.76 -6.63
C THR A 42 12.44 6.20 -6.67
N ARG A 43 12.74 7.17 -7.52
CA ARG A 43 14.09 7.77 -7.58
C ARG A 43 14.47 8.49 -6.29
N ASP A 44 13.47 8.96 -5.54
CA ASP A 44 13.65 9.66 -4.27
C ASP A 44 13.79 8.71 -3.08
N GLU A 45 14.02 7.43 -3.34
CA GLU A 45 14.19 6.40 -2.32
C GLU A 45 12.96 6.19 -1.46
N GLN A 46 11.77 6.36 -2.05
CA GLN A 46 10.49 6.01 -1.42
C GLN A 46 9.94 4.72 -2.01
N LEU A 47 9.07 4.05 -1.27
CA LEU A 47 8.28 2.96 -1.79
C LEU A 47 6.82 3.41 -1.88
N LEU A 48 6.23 3.20 -3.04
CA LEU A 48 4.81 3.42 -3.25
C LEU A 48 4.13 2.07 -3.36
N VAL A 49 3.06 1.88 -2.59
CA VAL A 49 2.21 0.69 -2.73
C VAL A 49 0.91 1.17 -3.34
N ILE A 50 0.66 0.75 -4.56
CA ILE A 50 -0.48 1.20 -5.37
C ILE A 50 -1.47 0.06 -5.44
N ASN A 51 -2.68 0.26 -4.91
CA ASN A 51 -3.70 -0.77 -4.81
C ASN A 51 -4.95 -0.38 -5.57
N GLU A 52 -5.50 -1.31 -6.34
CA GLU A 52 -6.82 -1.15 -6.93
C GLU A 52 -7.81 -2.04 -6.17
N TRP A 53 -8.91 -1.45 -5.71
CA TRP A 53 -9.93 -2.14 -4.91
C TRP A 53 -11.25 -2.22 -5.66
N ASN A 54 -11.97 -3.33 -5.47
CA ASN A 54 -13.31 -3.52 -6.04
C ASN A 54 -14.31 -2.45 -5.57
N SER A 55 -14.17 -2.02 -4.32
CA SER A 55 -15.12 -1.13 -3.69
C SER A 55 -14.48 -0.36 -2.54
N ILE A 56 -15.13 0.72 -2.14
CA ILE A 56 -14.73 1.49 -0.95
C ILE A 56 -14.86 0.62 0.29
N ASP A 57 -15.90 -0.21 0.36
CA ASP A 57 -16.12 -1.08 1.53
C ASP A 57 -14.97 -2.06 1.73
N ALA A 58 -14.47 -2.67 0.67
CA ALA A 58 -13.33 -3.58 0.75
C ALA A 58 -12.07 -2.86 1.26
N PHE A 59 -11.82 -1.66 0.76
CA PHE A 59 -10.71 -0.84 1.22
C PHE A 59 -10.83 -0.49 2.70
N MET A 60 -12.02 -0.05 3.13
CA MET A 60 -12.24 0.32 4.53
C MET A 60 -12.11 -0.87 5.47
N ASP A 61 -12.59 -2.04 5.07
CA ASP A 61 -12.43 -3.27 5.85
C ASP A 61 -10.96 -3.61 6.05
N TYR A 62 -10.15 -3.45 5.01
CA TYR A 62 -8.73 -3.71 5.10
C TYR A 62 -8.02 -2.71 6.03
N VAL A 63 -8.29 -1.42 5.85
CA VAL A 63 -7.66 -0.35 6.65
C VAL A 63 -8.00 -0.48 8.13
N ASN A 64 -9.24 -0.86 8.43
CA ASN A 64 -9.71 -1.00 9.80
C ASN A 64 -9.41 -2.39 10.39
N GLY A 65 -8.85 -3.29 9.58
CA GLY A 65 -8.53 -4.64 10.00
C GLY A 65 -7.28 -4.72 10.89
N PRO A 66 -7.10 -5.84 11.59
CA PRO A 66 -6.00 -5.98 12.55
C PRO A 66 -4.62 -6.20 11.92
N HIS A 67 -4.54 -6.48 10.63
CA HIS A 67 -3.28 -6.82 9.95
C HIS A 67 -3.11 -6.02 8.67
N ASN A 68 -3.33 -4.70 8.74
CA ASN A 68 -3.08 -3.86 7.58
C ASN A 68 -1.57 -3.76 7.31
N MET A 69 -1.23 -3.39 6.09
CA MET A 69 0.13 -3.36 5.61
C MET A 69 1.07 -2.48 6.46
N ILE A 70 0.58 -1.34 6.94
CA ILE A 70 1.40 -0.40 7.71
C ILE A 70 1.90 -1.02 9.02
N GLU A 71 1.04 -1.76 9.72
CA GLU A 71 1.43 -2.42 10.97
C GLU A 71 2.59 -3.40 10.76
N VAL A 72 2.64 -4.02 9.60
CA VAL A 72 3.66 -5.03 9.28
C VAL A 72 5.01 -4.38 9.00
N ILE A 73 5.04 -3.19 8.42
CA ILE A 73 6.27 -2.56 7.92
C ILE A 73 6.72 -1.30 8.65
N GLU A 74 5.91 -0.75 9.56
CA GLU A 74 6.22 0.56 10.15
C GLU A 74 7.57 0.63 10.84
N HIS A 75 8.04 -0.46 11.43
CA HIS A 75 9.34 -0.51 12.12
C HIS A 75 10.54 -0.37 11.17
N LEU A 76 10.32 -0.57 9.88
CA LEU A 76 11.35 -0.47 8.83
C LEU A 76 11.27 0.85 8.07
N CYS A 77 10.34 1.72 8.44
CA CYS A 77 10.11 2.99 7.76
C CYS A 77 10.55 4.17 8.61
N VAL A 78 11.05 5.20 7.95
CA VAL A 78 11.37 6.46 8.59
C VAL A 78 10.07 7.18 8.93
N ARG A 79 9.93 7.62 10.17
CA ARG A 79 8.73 8.36 10.59
C ARG A 79 8.72 9.74 9.97
N LEU A 80 7.56 10.17 9.49
CA LEU A 80 7.37 11.51 8.95
C LEU A 80 7.15 12.53 10.07
N ASP A 81 6.44 12.09 11.12
CA ASP A 81 6.21 12.86 12.34
C ASP A 81 5.89 11.89 13.48
N GLU A 82 5.45 12.40 14.64
CA GLU A 82 5.19 11.56 15.81
C GLU A 82 4.08 10.52 15.60
N GLU A 83 3.15 10.78 14.68
CA GLU A 83 1.97 9.95 14.48
C GLU A 83 2.00 9.16 13.17
N ASN A 84 2.77 9.61 12.16
CA ASN A 84 2.68 9.07 10.82
C ASN A 84 4.01 8.53 10.29
N VAL A 85 3.96 7.35 9.68
CA VAL A 85 5.08 6.75 8.93
C VAL A 85 4.83 6.76 7.43
N CYS A 86 3.64 7.16 6.99
CA CYS A 86 3.30 7.12 5.57
C CYS A 86 2.44 8.31 5.17
N LYS A 87 2.43 8.57 3.86
CA LYS A 87 1.45 9.44 3.22
C LYS A 87 0.50 8.53 2.46
N ALA A 88 -0.79 8.81 2.53
CA ALA A 88 -1.80 7.99 1.87
C ALA A 88 -2.74 8.85 1.04
N TYR A 89 -3.08 8.35 -0.14
CA TYR A 89 -4.03 8.97 -1.04
C TYR A 89 -5.02 7.90 -1.46
N SER A 90 -6.30 8.24 -1.51
CA SER A 90 -7.32 7.31 -1.98
C SER A 90 -8.42 8.05 -2.70
N GLY A 91 -9.08 7.37 -3.64
CA GLY A 91 -10.17 7.96 -4.38
C GLY A 91 -10.81 6.98 -5.34
N ALA A 92 -11.99 7.35 -5.81
CA ALA A 92 -12.71 6.56 -6.81
C ALA A 92 -12.00 6.66 -8.15
N ILE A 93 -11.94 5.54 -8.88
CA ILE A 93 -11.44 5.55 -10.25
C ILE A 93 -12.55 6.07 -11.15
N ILE A 94 -12.33 7.24 -11.75
CA ILE A 94 -13.32 7.89 -12.60
C ILE A 94 -13.12 7.58 -14.09
N HIS A 95 -11.95 7.06 -14.45
CA HIS A 95 -11.65 6.64 -15.81
C HIS A 95 -10.53 5.60 -15.78
N GLN A 96 -10.67 4.54 -16.54
CA GLN A 96 -9.65 3.51 -16.63
C GLN A 96 -9.72 2.85 -18.01
N GLU A 97 -8.57 2.73 -18.65
CA GLU A 97 -8.42 1.99 -19.91
C GLU A 97 -7.33 0.95 -19.72
N ILE A 98 -7.56 -0.22 -20.25
CA ILE A 98 -6.58 -1.30 -20.23
C ILE A 98 -6.12 -1.54 -21.67
N SER A 99 -4.84 -1.34 -21.92
CA SER A 99 -4.22 -1.58 -23.22
C SER A 99 -3.74 -3.03 -23.33
N ASP A 100 -3.97 -3.63 -24.46
CA ASP A 100 -3.46 -4.98 -24.75
C ASP A 100 -2.02 -4.95 -25.24
#